data_604ac89b97c5f9aefbc2139fea2f88ed
#
_entry.id   604ac89b97c5f9aefbc2139fea2f88ed
#
_cell.length_a   1.000
_cell.length_b   1.000
_cell.length_c   1.000
_cell.angle_alpha   90.00
_cell.angle_beta   90.00
_cell.angle_gamma   90.00
#
_symmetry.space_group_name_H-M   'P 1'
#
loop_
_entity.id
_entity.type
_entity.pdbx_description
1 polymer ?
#
loop_
_entity_poly.entity_id
_entity_poly.type
_entity_poly.pdbx_seq_one_letter_code
_entity_poly.pdbx_strand_id
1 'polypeptide(L)'
;MERQEILQELAKWQEQDKDNRAILVIASERVEKEGRYVSTQGLAGMPTNIIQMLKNAMKNDKGFMAFMKGAVSELALEAVLSKLSDNSNEKSEEE
;
A
#
# COMPACT_ATOMS: atom_id res chain seq x y z
N MET A 1 18.38 -9.54 9.49
CA MET A 1 17.24 -8.99 10.26
C MET A 1 15.93 -9.42 9.60
N GLU A 2 15.04 -9.99 10.37
CA GLU A 2 13.74 -10.40 9.88
C GLU A 2 12.84 -9.19 9.55
N ARG A 3 11.89 -9.38 8.64
CA ARG A 3 10.97 -8.30 8.23
C ARG A 3 10.25 -7.66 9.40
N GLN A 4 9.78 -8.47 10.34
CA GLN A 4 9.07 -7.99 11.51
C GLN A 4 9.96 -7.17 12.44
N GLU A 5 11.24 -7.52 12.53
CA GLU A 5 12.20 -6.77 13.34
C GLU A 5 12.44 -5.39 12.75
N ILE A 6 12.56 -5.30 11.42
CA ILE A 6 12.72 -4.02 10.73
C ILE A 6 11.50 -3.13 11.00
N LEU A 7 10.32 -3.69 10.89
CA LEU A 7 9.07 -2.96 11.14
C LEU A 7 9.00 -2.46 12.58
N GLN A 8 9.37 -3.31 13.54
CA GLN A 8 9.39 -2.95 14.96
C GLN A 8 10.37 -1.81 15.25
N GLU A 9 11.54 -1.85 14.67
CA GLU A 9 12.55 -0.80 14.85
C GLU A 9 12.07 0.54 14.27
N LEU A 10 11.45 0.51 13.10
CA LEU A 10 10.87 1.71 12.49
C LEU A 10 9.72 2.26 13.32
N ALA A 11 8.88 1.38 13.87
CA ALA A 11 7.77 1.78 14.73
C ALA A 11 8.27 2.47 16.00
N LYS A 12 9.33 1.95 16.61
CA LYS A 12 9.97 2.58 17.78
C LYS A 12 10.51 3.97 17.45
N TRP A 13 11.16 4.10 16.30
CA TRP A 13 11.69 5.39 15.86
C TRP A 13 10.56 6.40 15.66
N GLN A 14 9.45 5.98 15.07
CA GLN A 14 8.29 6.83 14.84
C GLN A 14 7.64 7.27 16.15
N GLU A 15 7.52 6.35 17.13
CA GLU A 15 6.90 6.65 18.42
C GLU A 15 7.67 7.67 19.25
N GLN A 16 8.98 7.78 19.04
CA GLN A 16 9.81 8.75 19.75
C GLN A 16 9.42 10.20 19.44
N ASP A 17 8.79 10.43 18.29
CA ASP A 17 8.31 11.76 17.89
C ASP A 17 7.10 11.62 16.98
N LYS A 18 6.00 11.17 17.54
CA LYS A 18 4.77 10.83 16.81
C LYS A 18 4.23 11.95 15.93
N ASP A 19 4.36 13.19 16.38
CA ASP A 19 3.77 14.32 15.68
C ASP A 19 4.55 14.71 14.43
N ASN A 20 5.84 14.42 14.41
CA ASN A 20 6.73 14.83 13.32
C ASN A 20 7.21 13.68 12.44
N ARG A 21 7.07 12.45 12.90
CA ARG A 21 7.56 11.27 12.17
C ARG A 21 6.42 10.40 11.65
N ALA A 22 6.59 9.94 10.43
CA ALA A 22 5.65 9.01 9.82
C ALA A 22 6.43 7.91 9.11
N ILE A 23 5.86 6.71 9.09
CA ILE A 23 6.43 5.58 8.35
C ILE A 23 5.38 4.93 7.47
N LEU A 24 5.82 4.48 6.31
CA LEU A 24 5.07 3.62 5.42
C LEU A 24 6.03 2.56 4.93
N VAL A 25 5.77 1.32 5.28
CA VAL A 25 6.63 0.19 4.90
C VAL A 25 5.79 -0.87 4.21
N ILE A 26 6.24 -1.29 3.05
CA ILE A 26 5.66 -2.42 2.33
C ILE A 26 6.83 -3.30 1.94
N ALA A 27 6.85 -4.52 2.45
CA ALA A 27 7.88 -5.49 2.12
C ALA A 27 7.23 -6.82 1.75
N SER A 28 7.73 -7.46 0.71
CA SER A 28 7.24 -8.77 0.33
C SER A 28 8.39 -9.68 -0.06
N GLU A 29 8.16 -10.96 0.14
CA GLU A 29 9.12 -12.00 -0.19
C GLU A 29 8.40 -13.10 -0.96
N ARG A 30 8.99 -13.52 -2.05
CA ARG A 30 8.48 -14.64 -2.81
C ARG A 30 8.97 -15.94 -2.17
N VAL A 31 8.04 -16.78 -1.76
CA VAL A 31 8.36 -18.10 -1.21
C VAL A 31 8.22 -19.12 -2.34
N GLU A 32 9.34 -19.50 -2.94
CA GLU A 32 9.37 -20.36 -4.12
C GLU A 32 8.70 -21.71 -3.92
N LYS A 33 8.89 -22.32 -2.76
CA LYS A 33 8.31 -23.62 -2.44
C LYS A 33 6.79 -23.61 -2.44
N GLU A 34 6.19 -22.47 -2.11
CA GLU A 34 4.74 -22.32 -2.01
C GLU A 34 4.14 -21.56 -3.18
N GLY A 35 4.98 -20.98 -4.04
CA GLY A 35 4.53 -20.21 -5.19
C GLY A 35 3.74 -18.95 -4.86
N ARG A 36 3.93 -18.41 -3.66
CA ARG A 36 3.20 -17.23 -3.19
C ARG A 36 4.14 -16.17 -2.63
N TYR A 37 3.60 -14.96 -2.48
CA TYR A 37 4.29 -13.86 -1.81
C TYR A 37 3.84 -13.75 -0.36
N VAL A 38 4.78 -13.48 0.52
CA VAL A 38 4.50 -13.15 1.92
C VAL A 38 4.80 -11.67 2.09
N SER A 39 3.82 -10.89 2.51
CA SER A 39 3.94 -9.44 2.62
C SER A 39 3.83 -8.97 4.07
N THR A 40 4.59 -7.92 4.37
CA THR A 40 4.55 -7.22 5.65
C THR A 40 4.31 -5.76 5.38
N GLN A 41 3.34 -5.17 6.08
CA GLN A 41 2.97 -3.76 5.90
C GLN A 41 2.96 -3.05 7.23
N GLY A 42 3.43 -1.82 7.22
CA GLY A 42 3.40 -0.96 8.40
C GLY A 42 3.07 0.47 8.02
N LEU A 43 2.16 1.08 8.76
CA LEU A 43 1.75 2.46 8.56
C LEU A 43 1.56 3.10 9.92
N ALA A 44 2.29 4.18 10.21
CA ALA A 44 2.15 4.91 11.46
C ALA A 44 2.49 6.37 11.26
N GLY A 45 1.76 7.24 11.94
CA GLY A 45 1.95 8.67 11.90
C GLY A 45 0.65 9.41 11.63
N MET A 46 0.72 10.73 11.62
CA MET A 46 -0.43 11.56 11.29
C MET A 46 -0.76 11.45 9.79
N PRO A 47 -2.04 11.32 9.43
CA PRO A 47 -2.42 11.15 8.02
C PRO A 47 -1.87 12.24 7.10
N THR A 48 -1.86 13.49 7.54
CA THR A 48 -1.32 14.61 6.75
C THR A 48 0.18 14.45 6.48
N ASN A 49 0.93 13.97 7.46
CA ASN A 49 2.37 13.71 7.30
C ASN A 49 2.63 12.56 6.34
N ILE A 50 1.83 11.51 6.44
CA ILE A 50 1.95 10.35 5.55
C ILE A 50 1.69 10.75 4.10
N ILE A 51 0.61 11.49 3.86
CA ILE A 51 0.25 11.95 2.51
C ILE A 51 1.35 12.85 1.95
N GLN A 52 1.84 13.80 2.76
CA GLN A 52 2.89 14.71 2.31
C GLN A 52 4.20 13.99 2.00
N MET A 53 4.58 13.05 2.84
CA MET A 53 5.75 12.20 2.64
C MET A 53 5.66 11.42 1.32
N LEU A 54 4.51 10.82 1.06
CA LEU A 54 4.28 10.04 -0.15
C LEU A 54 4.34 10.92 -1.40
N LYS A 55 3.71 12.09 -1.34
CA LYS A 55 3.74 13.07 -2.43
C LYS A 55 5.18 13.51 -2.74
N ASN A 56 5.95 13.81 -1.71
CA ASN A 56 7.34 14.22 -1.87
C ASN A 56 8.20 13.10 -2.49
N ALA A 57 8.01 11.88 -2.05
CA ALA A 57 8.71 10.73 -2.61
C ALA A 57 8.38 10.56 -4.10
N MET A 58 7.13 10.70 -4.47
CA MET A 58 6.68 10.59 -5.86
C MET A 58 7.26 11.71 -6.73
N LYS A 59 7.32 12.93 -6.21
CA LYS A 59 7.89 14.07 -6.95
C LYS A 59 9.39 13.95 -7.16
N ASN A 60 10.08 13.38 -6.20
CA ASN A 60 11.55 13.30 -6.22
C ASN A 60 12.09 12.08 -6.95
N ASP A 61 11.26 11.07 -7.18
CA ASP A 61 11.67 9.82 -7.81
C ASP A 61 10.66 9.41 -8.87
N LYS A 62 11.06 9.54 -10.13
CA LYS A 62 10.21 9.23 -11.30
C LYS A 62 9.83 7.75 -11.34
N GLY A 63 10.75 6.87 -10.96
CA GLY A 63 10.49 5.43 -10.91
C GLY A 63 9.44 5.10 -9.87
N PHE A 64 9.58 5.67 -8.68
CA PHE A 64 8.60 5.49 -7.61
C PHE A 64 7.22 6.01 -8.04
N MET A 65 7.17 7.18 -8.67
CA MET A 65 5.93 7.74 -9.20
C MET A 65 5.27 6.81 -10.22
N ALA A 66 6.05 6.26 -11.13
CA ALA A 66 5.54 5.33 -12.14
C ALA A 66 4.95 4.07 -11.52
N PHE A 67 5.61 3.49 -10.53
CA PHE A 67 5.10 2.34 -9.80
C PHE A 67 3.80 2.65 -9.06
N MET A 68 3.73 3.79 -8.39
CA MET A 68 2.52 4.19 -7.66
C MET A 68 1.34 4.42 -8.61
N LYS A 69 1.58 5.10 -9.73
CA LYS A 69 0.55 5.31 -10.75
C LYS A 69 0.06 4.00 -11.33
N GLY A 70 0.98 3.08 -11.62
CA GLY A 70 0.65 1.76 -12.15
C GLY A 70 -0.23 0.96 -11.18
N ALA A 71 0.15 0.92 -9.91
CA ALA A 71 -0.60 0.21 -8.89
C ALA A 71 -2.01 0.78 -8.72
N VAL A 72 -2.12 2.11 -8.63
CA VAL A 72 -3.41 2.78 -8.48
C VAL A 72 -4.30 2.54 -9.70
N SER A 73 -3.71 2.60 -10.90
CA SER A 73 -4.44 2.36 -12.15
C SER A 73 -5.01 0.94 -12.23
N GLU A 74 -4.22 -0.04 -11.84
CA GLU A 74 -4.67 -1.43 -11.81
C GLU A 74 -5.79 -1.64 -10.80
N LEU A 75 -5.66 -1.08 -9.60
CA LEU A 75 -6.69 -1.17 -8.57
C LEU A 75 -7.99 -0.50 -9.02
N ALA A 76 -7.89 0.66 -9.69
CA ALA A 76 -9.05 1.36 -10.22
C ALA A 76 -9.76 0.52 -11.28
N LEU A 77 -8.99 -0.12 -12.17
CA LEU A 77 -9.55 -0.99 -13.20
C LEU A 77 -10.26 -2.20 -12.58
N GLU A 78 -9.62 -2.83 -11.60
CA GLU A 78 -10.22 -3.97 -10.89
C GLU A 78 -11.54 -3.57 -10.21
N ALA A 79 -11.59 -2.39 -9.60
CA ALA A 79 -12.79 -1.87 -8.95
C ALA A 79 -13.92 -1.65 -9.96
N VAL A 80 -13.60 -1.10 -11.13
CA VAL A 80 -14.59 -0.89 -12.21
C VAL A 80 -15.14 -2.22 -12.70
N LEU A 81 -14.25 -3.17 -12.97
CA LEU A 81 -14.66 -4.50 -13.44
C LEU A 81 -15.54 -5.22 -12.42
N SER A 82 -15.20 -5.10 -11.15
CA SER A 82 -15.99 -5.67 -10.05
C SER A 82 -17.39 -5.05 -10.00
N LYS A 83 -17.49 -3.74 -10.13
CA LYS A 83 -18.79 -3.03 -10.15
C LYS A 83 -19.65 -3.42 -11.34
N LEU A 84 -19.05 -3.56 -12.51
CA LEU A 84 -19.77 -3.97 -13.70
C LEU A 84 -20.34 -5.38 -13.54
N SER A 85 -19.56 -6.28 -12.96
CA SER A 85 -19.99 -7.64 -12.67
C SER A 85 -21.16 -7.66 -11.67
N ASP A 86 -21.04 -6.89 -10.58
CA ASP A 86 -22.08 -6.78 -9.55
C ASP A 86 -23.36 -6.16 -10.12
N ASN A 87 -23.25 -5.12 -10.92
CA ASN A 87 -24.40 -4.47 -11.56
C ASN A 87 -25.13 -5.42 -12.51
N SER A 88 -24.39 -6.22 -13.26
CA SER A 88 -24.98 -7.23 -14.14
C SER A 88 -25.78 -8.26 -13.35
N ASN A 89 -25.24 -8.70 -12.21
CA ASN A 89 -25.92 -9.65 -11.33
C ASN A 89 -27.17 -9.03 -10.71
N GLU A 90 -27.11 -7.80 -10.27
CA GLU A 90 -28.24 -7.07 -9.71
C GLU A 90 -29.39 -6.91 -10.71
N LYS A 91 -29.07 -6.56 -11.94
CA LYS A 91 -30.05 -6.44 -13.00
C LYS A 91 -30.76 -7.76 -13.28
N SER A 92 -30.02 -8.85 -13.26
CA SER A 92 -30.58 -10.18 -13.45
C SER A 92 -31.57 -10.56 -12.35
N GLU A 93 -31.28 -10.16 -11.13
CA GLU A 93 -32.14 -10.44 -9.97
C GLU A 93 -33.42 -9.61 -9.98
N GLU A 94 -33.36 -8.39 -10.47
CA GLU A 94 -34.52 -7.50 -10.55
C GLU A 94 -35.54 -7.93 -11.61
N GLU A 95 -35.09 -8.62 -12.64
CA GLU A 95 -35.95 -9.14 -13.68
C GLU A 95 -36.63 -10.45 -13.26
#